data_59cc9233bce830b6ef570f2f3736de3f
#
_entry.id   59cc9233bce830b6ef570f2f3736de3f
#
_cell.length_a   1.000
_cell.length_b   1.000
_cell.length_c   1.000
_cell.angle_alpha   90.00
_cell.angle_beta   90.00
_cell.angle_gamma   90.00
#
_symmetry.space_group_name_H-M   'P 1'
#
loop_
_entity.id
_entity.type
_entity.pdbx_description
1 polymer ?
#
loop_
_entity_poly.entity_id
_entity_poly.type
_entity_poly.pdbx_seq_one_letter_code
_entity_poly.pdbx_strand_id
1 'polypeptide(L)'
;MRPHNAAIAKASMARSLKGIALVVTLGTLLSKAGGLVRQLVIAAAFGVGAAYDAYNYAYVLPGFLLILLGGINGPFHSAMVSVLSRRPRDEGAHILAALNTTVSALLLAVTVLLVLAADPLITLVGPGLSPQLHAIAVVQLQVMAPMALLAGLIGLGFGSLNAADEFWIPAISPLMSSLALMVGVGLLWWQLGGQIGAPSFAMVGGLVLAAATLVGAFAQWLIQLPALIRQGLARFKLVWDWKHPGVREVWRVMGPATLSSGMLQINVFTDLFFASGIVGAAAGLGYANLLVQTPLGLISNALLVPLLPTFARLTAVDDQPQLLARIRQGLMLSTASMVPIGALFIALGTPIVALVYERGAFDSSAAQLVAALLMAYGLGMPAYLGRDVLVRVFYALGDGTTPFRMSLAGIGLNVMFDWLLVGGPTPWGNQSPFNFGASGLVLATVAINVLTCLALLLVLKRRMPAMTLIPWGMDTTRLFFAGGLTGCMVWGLSIGVDWPLGLSLIHISEPTRPY
;
A
#
# COMPACT_ATOMS: atom_id res chain seq x y z
N MET A 1 -21.46 16.75 -41.09
CA MET A 1 -20.34 17.33 -40.30
C MET A 1 -19.09 17.33 -41.17
N ARG A 2 -18.42 18.46 -41.37
CA ARG A 2 -17.23 18.54 -42.24
C ARG A 2 -16.07 17.81 -41.55
N PRO A 3 -15.24 17.02 -42.26
CA PRO A 3 -14.14 16.23 -41.67
C PRO A 3 -13.11 17.10 -40.91
N HIS A 4 -13.00 18.37 -41.23
CA HIS A 4 -12.13 19.33 -40.55
C HIS A 4 -12.56 19.59 -39.08
N ASN A 5 -13.86 19.68 -38.81
CA ASN A 5 -14.37 19.90 -37.44
C ASN A 5 -14.18 18.66 -36.55
N ALA A 6 -14.23 17.46 -37.12
CA ALA A 6 -13.97 16.21 -36.39
C ALA A 6 -12.48 16.06 -36.01
N ALA A 7 -11.56 16.51 -36.90
CA ALA A 7 -10.12 16.51 -36.63
C ALA A 7 -9.74 17.53 -35.54
N ILE A 8 -10.31 18.74 -35.57
CA ILE A 8 -10.10 19.77 -34.54
C ILE A 8 -10.66 19.32 -33.19
N ALA A 9 -11.87 18.73 -33.13
CA ALA A 9 -12.46 18.20 -31.94
C ALA A 9 -11.63 17.03 -31.34
N LYS A 10 -11.11 16.14 -32.21
CA LYS A 10 -10.23 15.04 -31.83
C LYS A 10 -8.86 15.52 -31.32
N ALA A 11 -8.31 16.57 -31.92
CA ALA A 11 -7.04 17.18 -31.48
C ALA A 11 -7.19 17.98 -30.19
N SER A 12 -8.32 18.68 -29.97
CA SER A 12 -8.62 19.39 -28.72
C SER A 12 -8.86 18.41 -27.57
N MET A 13 -9.58 17.30 -27.82
CA MET A 13 -9.81 16.23 -26.84
C MET A 13 -8.53 15.49 -26.48
N ALA A 14 -7.62 15.26 -27.45
CA ALA A 14 -6.31 14.66 -27.19
C ALA A 14 -5.37 15.59 -26.38
N ARG A 15 -5.45 16.91 -26.60
CA ARG A 15 -4.74 17.90 -25.77
C ARG A 15 -5.31 17.98 -24.36
N SER A 16 -6.62 17.88 -24.19
CA SER A 16 -7.30 17.82 -22.90
C SER A 16 -6.91 16.58 -22.11
N LEU A 17 -6.91 15.40 -22.73
CA LEU A 17 -6.52 14.13 -22.09
C LEU A 17 -5.05 14.12 -21.63
N LYS A 18 -4.13 14.67 -22.43
CA LYS A 18 -2.73 14.82 -22.05
C LYS A 18 -2.56 15.79 -20.86
N GLY A 19 -3.30 16.88 -20.85
CA GLY A 19 -3.31 17.84 -19.74
C GLY A 19 -3.83 17.22 -18.45
N ILE A 20 -4.93 16.49 -18.51
CA ILE A 20 -5.49 15.74 -17.37
C ILE A 20 -4.47 14.72 -16.85
N ALA A 21 -3.89 13.91 -17.74
CA ALA A 21 -2.89 12.92 -17.37
C ALA A 21 -1.67 13.54 -16.69
N LEU A 22 -1.17 14.68 -17.18
CA LEU A 22 -0.06 15.41 -16.57
C LEU A 22 -0.40 15.91 -15.16
N VAL A 23 -1.57 16.54 -15.01
CA VAL A 23 -2.06 17.07 -13.72
C VAL A 23 -2.21 15.95 -12.68
N VAL A 24 -2.84 14.83 -13.06
CA VAL A 24 -3.00 13.67 -12.18
C VAL A 24 -1.64 13.07 -11.81
N THR A 25 -0.74 12.96 -12.78
CA THR A 25 0.61 12.41 -12.54
C THR A 25 1.39 13.30 -11.58
N LEU A 26 1.41 14.61 -11.79
CA LEU A 26 2.11 15.56 -10.91
C LEU A 26 1.51 15.57 -9.49
N GLY A 27 0.18 15.60 -9.37
CA GLY A 27 -0.49 15.55 -8.06
C GLY A 27 -0.19 14.24 -7.32
N THR A 28 -0.20 13.12 -8.03
CA THR A 28 0.13 11.80 -7.46
C THR A 28 1.60 11.71 -7.04
N LEU A 29 2.53 12.21 -7.86
CA LEU A 29 3.96 12.24 -7.52
C LEU A 29 4.22 13.10 -6.28
N LEU A 30 3.61 14.29 -6.22
CA LEU A 30 3.73 15.18 -5.06
C LEU A 30 3.18 14.53 -3.79
N SER A 31 2.03 13.87 -3.89
CA SER A 31 1.42 13.13 -2.78
C SER A 31 2.28 11.96 -2.31
N LYS A 32 2.87 11.19 -3.23
CA LYS A 32 3.79 10.09 -2.90
C LYS A 32 5.10 10.60 -2.28
N ALA A 33 5.66 11.69 -2.81
CA ALA A 33 6.85 12.32 -2.23
C ALA A 33 6.56 12.81 -0.80
N GLY A 34 5.41 13.45 -0.56
CA GLY A 34 4.97 13.83 0.78
C GLY A 34 4.82 12.63 1.72
N GLY A 35 4.32 11.50 1.21
CA GLY A 35 4.24 10.24 1.96
C GLY A 35 5.61 9.68 2.35
N LEU A 36 6.60 9.76 1.45
CA LEU A 36 7.98 9.35 1.74
C LEU A 36 8.60 10.24 2.82
N VAL A 37 8.52 11.57 2.66
CA VAL A 37 9.05 12.51 3.66
C VAL A 37 8.39 12.31 5.02
N ARG A 38 7.05 12.11 5.06
CA ARG A 38 6.33 11.76 6.28
C ARG A 38 6.95 10.53 6.97
N GLN A 39 7.26 9.48 6.21
CA GLN A 39 7.81 8.25 6.79
C GLN A 39 9.23 8.44 7.33
N LEU A 40 10.05 9.30 6.68
CA LEU A 40 11.37 9.69 7.19
C LEU A 40 11.26 10.48 8.50
N VAL A 41 10.29 11.38 8.61
CA VAL A 41 10.01 12.13 9.84
C VAL A 41 9.57 11.20 10.98
N ILE A 42 8.69 10.24 10.70
CA ILE A 42 8.27 9.24 11.69
C ILE A 42 9.46 8.40 12.15
N ALA A 43 10.30 7.93 11.21
CA ALA A 43 11.47 7.13 11.51
C ALA A 43 12.44 7.90 12.42
N ALA A 44 12.76 9.15 12.09
CA ALA A 44 13.65 9.99 12.89
C ALA A 44 13.10 10.29 14.29
N ALA A 45 11.76 10.43 14.42
CA ALA A 45 11.13 10.76 15.69
C ALA A 45 10.93 9.53 16.61
N PHE A 46 10.56 8.38 16.07
CA PHE A 46 10.10 7.24 16.86
C PHE A 46 10.87 5.95 16.60
N GLY A 47 11.65 5.86 15.52
CA GLY A 47 12.33 4.63 15.14
C GLY A 47 11.36 3.44 15.03
N VAL A 48 11.76 2.29 15.56
CA VAL A 48 10.90 1.10 15.77
C VAL A 48 10.32 1.04 17.19
N GLY A 49 10.31 2.18 17.89
CA GLY A 49 9.86 2.28 19.29
C GLY A 49 8.35 2.07 19.46
N ALA A 50 7.94 1.91 20.73
CA ALA A 50 6.59 1.51 21.12
C ALA A 50 5.46 2.42 20.57
N ALA A 51 5.69 3.74 20.41
CA ALA A 51 4.70 4.67 19.89
C ALA A 51 4.30 4.35 18.44
N TYR A 52 5.29 4.07 17.59
CA TYR A 52 5.04 3.76 16.17
C TYR A 52 4.73 2.28 15.95
N ASP A 53 5.30 1.37 16.75
CA ASP A 53 4.95 -0.05 16.66
C ASP A 53 3.46 -0.27 17.01
N ALA A 54 2.99 0.31 18.13
CA ALA A 54 1.57 0.30 18.51
C ALA A 54 0.67 0.97 17.44
N TYR A 55 1.16 2.04 16.81
CA TYR A 55 0.43 2.74 15.75
C TYR A 55 0.09 1.81 14.58
N ASN A 56 0.98 0.89 14.18
CA ASN A 56 0.72 -0.02 13.08
C ASN A 56 -0.43 -1.00 13.40
N TYR A 57 -0.54 -1.47 14.65
CA TYR A 57 -1.67 -2.30 15.09
C TYR A 57 -2.97 -1.50 15.15
N ALA A 58 -2.91 -0.29 15.68
CA ALA A 58 -4.08 0.57 15.79
C ALA A 58 -4.59 1.06 14.42
N TYR A 59 -3.67 1.39 13.50
CA TYR A 59 -3.98 1.94 12.19
C TYR A 59 -4.55 0.90 11.22
N VAL A 60 -4.28 -0.39 11.42
CA VAL A 60 -4.67 -1.41 10.44
C VAL A 60 -6.17 -1.43 10.15
N LEU A 61 -7.02 -1.23 11.16
CA LEU A 61 -8.48 -1.22 10.99
C LEU A 61 -8.99 0.06 10.31
N PRO A 62 -8.75 1.29 10.84
CA PRO A 62 -9.21 2.51 10.19
C PRO A 62 -8.46 2.80 8.89
N GLY A 63 -7.18 2.45 8.80
CA GLY A 63 -6.38 2.56 7.58
C GLY A 63 -6.85 1.63 6.46
N PHE A 64 -7.25 0.41 6.81
CA PHE A 64 -7.91 -0.51 5.88
C PHE A 64 -9.18 0.10 5.30
N LEU A 65 -10.05 0.66 6.14
CA LEU A 65 -11.27 1.31 5.69
C LEU A 65 -10.96 2.53 4.80
N LEU A 66 -9.91 3.29 5.12
CA LEU A 66 -9.50 4.43 4.31
C LEU A 66 -8.98 3.98 2.92
N ILE A 67 -8.22 2.91 2.83
CA ILE A 67 -7.75 2.34 1.55
C ILE A 67 -8.93 1.77 0.76
N LEU A 68 -9.80 1.02 1.44
CA LEU A 68 -10.93 0.32 0.83
C LEU A 68 -11.99 1.29 0.31
N LEU A 69 -12.40 2.25 1.11
CA LEU A 69 -13.52 3.14 0.82
C LEU A 69 -13.05 4.49 0.26
N GLY A 70 -12.00 5.08 0.85
CA GLY A 70 -11.48 6.41 0.52
C GLY A 70 -10.40 6.43 -0.55
N GLY A 71 -9.99 5.28 -1.09
CA GLY A 71 -8.95 5.19 -2.11
C GLY A 71 -9.38 5.66 -3.49
N ILE A 72 -8.47 6.31 -4.23
CA ILE A 72 -8.61 6.53 -5.67
C ILE A 72 -8.62 5.14 -6.33
N ASN A 73 -9.62 4.87 -7.17
CA ASN A 73 -9.94 3.55 -7.74
C ASN A 73 -10.52 2.52 -6.75
N GLY A 74 -10.87 2.93 -5.55
CA GLY A 74 -11.63 2.11 -4.61
C GLY A 74 -13.08 1.87 -5.06
N PRO A 75 -13.80 0.98 -4.37
CA PRO A 75 -15.20 0.65 -4.69
C PRO A 75 -16.13 1.85 -4.75
N PHE A 76 -16.04 2.78 -3.79
CA PHE A 76 -16.86 4.01 -3.77
C PHE A 76 -16.55 4.91 -4.96
N HIS A 77 -15.26 5.17 -5.19
CA HIS A 77 -14.81 5.97 -6.32
C HIS A 77 -15.35 5.41 -7.65
N SER A 78 -15.13 4.12 -7.90
CA SER A 78 -15.54 3.46 -9.15
C SER A 78 -17.06 3.47 -9.35
N ALA A 79 -17.83 3.20 -8.29
CA ALA A 79 -19.28 3.22 -8.32
C ALA A 79 -19.82 4.64 -8.59
N MET A 80 -19.27 5.66 -7.91
CA MET A 80 -19.69 7.05 -8.09
C MET A 80 -19.39 7.54 -9.50
N VAL A 81 -18.20 7.30 -10.02
CA VAL A 81 -17.86 7.68 -11.41
C VAL A 81 -18.80 7.01 -12.40
N SER A 82 -19.05 5.70 -12.26
CA SER A 82 -19.89 4.96 -13.22
C SER A 82 -21.35 5.43 -13.23
N VAL A 83 -21.89 5.85 -12.08
CA VAL A 83 -23.29 6.27 -11.94
C VAL A 83 -23.46 7.75 -12.24
N LEU A 84 -22.60 8.63 -11.70
CA LEU A 84 -22.79 10.09 -11.81
C LEU A 84 -22.40 10.64 -13.19
N SER A 85 -21.42 10.04 -13.88
CA SER A 85 -20.99 10.51 -15.21
C SER A 85 -22.10 10.45 -16.28
N ARG A 86 -23.16 9.67 -16.03
CA ARG A 86 -24.28 9.48 -16.98
C ARG A 86 -25.53 10.28 -16.58
N ARG A 87 -25.48 11.08 -15.51
CA ARG A 87 -26.66 11.74 -14.92
C ARG A 87 -26.53 13.26 -14.88
N PRO A 88 -27.65 14.00 -14.95
CA PRO A 88 -27.64 15.44 -14.74
C PRO A 88 -27.06 15.80 -13.37
N ARG A 89 -26.42 16.97 -13.28
CA ARG A 89 -25.75 17.43 -12.02
C ARG A 89 -26.69 17.53 -10.84
N ASP A 90 -27.91 17.97 -11.04
CA ASP A 90 -28.91 18.10 -9.95
C ASP A 90 -29.30 16.74 -9.37
N GLU A 91 -29.48 15.72 -10.23
CA GLU A 91 -29.74 14.36 -9.81
C GLU A 91 -28.50 13.78 -9.12
N GLY A 92 -27.30 14.03 -9.68
CA GLY A 92 -26.02 13.64 -9.09
C GLY A 92 -25.84 14.21 -7.68
N ALA A 93 -26.18 15.48 -7.46
CA ALA A 93 -26.13 16.12 -6.15
C ALA A 93 -27.12 15.51 -5.15
N HIS A 94 -28.31 15.09 -5.61
CA HIS A 94 -29.28 14.38 -4.77
C HIS A 94 -28.76 12.99 -4.38
N ILE A 95 -28.23 12.23 -5.34
CA ILE A 95 -27.64 10.91 -5.10
C ILE A 95 -26.48 11.01 -4.11
N LEU A 96 -25.57 11.97 -4.31
CA LEU A 96 -24.44 12.18 -3.40
C LEU A 96 -24.91 12.54 -1.98
N ALA A 97 -25.93 13.41 -1.83
CA ALA A 97 -26.47 13.77 -0.53
C ALA A 97 -27.11 12.55 0.17
N ALA A 98 -27.86 11.72 -0.57
CA ALA A 98 -28.48 10.50 -0.04
C ALA A 98 -27.41 9.47 0.35
N LEU A 99 -26.36 9.29 -0.45
CA LEU A 99 -25.23 8.40 -0.13
C LEU A 99 -24.42 8.93 1.04
N ASN A 100 -24.11 10.23 1.08
CA ASN A 100 -23.43 10.82 2.24
C ASN A 100 -24.21 10.56 3.53
N THR A 101 -25.53 10.71 3.52
CA THR A 101 -26.36 10.45 4.71
C THR A 101 -26.31 8.98 5.12
N THR A 102 -26.53 8.07 4.18
CA THR A 102 -26.63 6.63 4.47
C THR A 102 -25.30 6.01 4.82
N VAL A 103 -24.25 6.36 4.06
CA VAL A 103 -22.88 5.90 4.31
C VAL A 103 -22.35 6.48 5.62
N SER A 104 -22.62 7.77 5.90
CA SER A 104 -22.21 8.37 7.18
C SER A 104 -22.89 7.70 8.37
N ALA A 105 -24.19 7.39 8.29
CA ALA A 105 -24.89 6.69 9.36
C ALA A 105 -24.29 5.29 9.62
N LEU A 106 -24.01 4.54 8.54
CA LEU A 106 -23.38 3.22 8.64
C LEU A 106 -21.97 3.31 9.24
N LEU A 107 -21.13 4.20 8.70
CA LEU A 107 -19.74 4.32 9.14
C LEU A 107 -19.60 5.01 10.50
N LEU A 108 -20.59 5.81 10.92
CA LEU A 108 -20.65 6.28 12.30
C LEU A 108 -20.91 5.13 13.26
N ALA A 109 -21.80 4.19 12.91
CA ALA A 109 -21.99 2.98 13.70
C ALA A 109 -20.71 2.12 13.77
N VAL A 110 -19.98 2.00 12.63
CA VAL A 110 -18.65 1.35 12.61
C VAL A 110 -17.66 2.11 13.50
N THR A 111 -17.64 3.45 13.47
CA THR A 111 -16.78 4.27 14.33
C THR A 111 -17.07 4.00 15.80
N VAL A 112 -18.35 4.01 16.20
CA VAL A 112 -18.75 3.70 17.58
C VAL A 112 -18.33 2.30 17.98
N LEU A 113 -18.50 1.32 17.09
CA LEU A 113 -18.06 -0.06 17.33
C LEU A 113 -16.54 -0.13 17.52
N LEU A 114 -15.74 0.56 16.68
CA LEU A 114 -14.28 0.61 16.81
C LEU A 114 -13.84 1.25 18.13
N VAL A 115 -14.54 2.29 18.61
CA VAL A 115 -14.25 2.91 19.91
C VAL A 115 -14.58 1.98 21.07
N LEU A 116 -15.78 1.39 21.07
CA LEU A 116 -16.26 0.55 22.16
C LEU A 116 -15.56 -0.82 22.22
N ALA A 117 -15.23 -1.37 21.06
CA ALA A 117 -14.56 -2.66 20.95
C ALA A 117 -13.04 -2.54 20.72
N ALA A 118 -12.42 -1.37 20.99
CA ALA A 118 -11.01 -1.15 20.70
C ALA A 118 -10.11 -2.17 21.40
N ASP A 119 -10.36 -2.46 22.66
CA ASP A 119 -9.57 -3.43 23.46
C ASP A 119 -9.65 -4.86 22.88
N PRO A 120 -10.81 -5.49 22.69
CA PRO A 120 -10.88 -6.82 22.09
C PRO A 120 -10.41 -6.85 20.64
N LEU A 121 -10.55 -5.76 19.88
CA LEU A 121 -10.05 -5.68 18.49
C LEU A 121 -8.52 -5.66 18.45
N ILE A 122 -7.86 -4.89 19.32
CA ILE A 122 -6.39 -4.90 19.42
C ILE A 122 -5.89 -6.25 19.94
N THR A 123 -6.58 -6.87 20.90
CA THR A 123 -6.25 -8.24 21.33
C THR A 123 -6.35 -9.24 20.19
N LEU A 124 -7.34 -9.10 19.31
CA LEU A 124 -7.50 -9.98 18.15
C LEU A 124 -6.40 -9.79 17.10
N VAL A 125 -6.01 -8.53 16.82
CA VAL A 125 -4.99 -8.20 15.81
C VAL A 125 -3.58 -8.47 16.33
N GLY A 126 -3.34 -8.26 17.64
CA GLY A 126 -2.03 -8.38 18.26
C GLY A 126 -2.07 -9.08 19.62
N PRO A 127 -2.37 -10.40 19.67
CA PRO A 127 -2.50 -11.12 20.95
C PRO A 127 -1.18 -11.27 21.72
N GLY A 128 -0.04 -11.10 21.05
CA GLY A 128 1.29 -11.17 21.66
C GLY A 128 1.84 -9.83 22.15
N LEU A 129 1.07 -8.74 22.07
CA LEU A 129 1.52 -7.41 22.51
C LEU A 129 1.76 -7.37 24.02
N SER A 130 2.83 -6.67 24.43
CA SER A 130 3.04 -6.34 25.84
C SER A 130 1.89 -5.47 26.37
N PRO A 131 1.56 -5.52 27.67
CA PRO A 131 0.48 -4.72 28.23
C PRO A 131 0.61 -3.22 27.96
N GLN A 132 1.83 -2.70 27.95
CA GLN A 132 2.10 -1.30 27.65
C GLN A 132 1.80 -0.97 26.18
N LEU A 133 2.28 -1.80 25.26
CA LEU A 133 2.08 -1.61 23.82
C LEU A 133 0.60 -1.74 23.44
N HIS A 134 -0.09 -2.72 24.05
CA HIS A 134 -1.52 -2.92 23.91
C HIS A 134 -2.31 -1.68 24.35
N ALA A 135 -2.01 -1.12 25.55
CA ALA A 135 -2.68 0.08 26.04
C ALA A 135 -2.51 1.29 25.10
N ILE A 136 -1.29 1.48 24.56
CA ILE A 136 -1.02 2.55 23.58
C ILE A 136 -1.84 2.31 22.30
N ALA A 137 -1.87 1.09 21.78
CA ALA A 137 -2.61 0.74 20.56
C ALA A 137 -4.12 0.93 20.71
N VAL A 138 -4.68 0.57 21.88
CA VAL A 138 -6.11 0.78 22.18
C VAL A 138 -6.47 2.27 22.12
N VAL A 139 -5.70 3.12 22.81
CA VAL A 139 -5.93 4.58 22.81
C VAL A 139 -5.79 5.14 21.39
N GLN A 140 -4.78 4.72 20.64
CA GLN A 140 -4.58 5.15 19.26
C GLN A 140 -5.76 4.73 18.36
N LEU A 141 -6.26 3.50 18.49
CA LEU A 141 -7.41 3.03 17.73
C LEU A 141 -8.66 3.86 18.05
N GLN A 142 -8.92 4.12 19.34
CA GLN A 142 -10.05 4.97 19.76
C GLN A 142 -9.99 6.37 19.15
N VAL A 143 -8.82 6.99 19.14
CA VAL A 143 -8.60 8.32 18.55
C VAL A 143 -8.76 8.28 17.03
N MET A 144 -8.27 7.24 16.36
CA MET A 144 -8.34 7.11 14.90
C MET A 144 -9.68 6.53 14.39
N ALA A 145 -10.53 5.97 15.26
CA ALA A 145 -11.80 5.36 14.86
C ALA A 145 -12.67 6.25 13.94
N PRO A 146 -12.79 7.59 14.15
CA PRO A 146 -13.56 8.46 13.25
C PRO A 146 -13.05 8.50 11.80
N MET A 147 -11.83 8.02 11.54
CA MET A 147 -11.34 7.85 10.16
C MET A 147 -12.22 6.92 9.33
N ALA A 148 -12.94 5.99 9.97
CA ALA A 148 -13.89 5.11 9.27
C ALA A 148 -14.97 5.93 8.56
N LEU A 149 -15.54 6.92 9.25
CA LEU A 149 -16.51 7.85 8.68
C LEU A 149 -15.88 8.70 7.55
N LEU A 150 -14.71 9.26 7.83
CA LEU A 150 -14.00 10.09 6.85
C LEU A 150 -13.62 9.30 5.59
N ALA A 151 -13.28 8.03 5.71
CA ALA A 151 -12.98 7.15 4.58
C ALA A 151 -14.12 7.10 3.56
N GLY A 152 -15.34 6.91 4.02
CA GLY A 152 -16.53 6.92 3.16
C GLY A 152 -16.76 8.28 2.48
N LEU A 153 -16.67 9.35 3.25
CA LEU A 153 -16.86 10.72 2.74
C LEU A 153 -15.79 11.10 1.71
N ILE A 154 -14.53 10.75 1.95
CA ILE A 154 -13.42 10.96 1.03
C ILE A 154 -13.65 10.20 -0.28
N GLY A 155 -14.03 8.92 -0.20
CA GLY A 155 -14.26 8.09 -1.39
C GLY A 155 -15.44 8.55 -2.23
N LEU A 156 -16.57 8.93 -1.60
CA LEU A 156 -17.71 9.50 -2.29
C LEU A 156 -17.35 10.84 -2.96
N GLY A 157 -16.59 11.69 -2.26
CA GLY A 157 -16.10 12.95 -2.79
C GLY A 157 -15.18 12.77 -3.99
N PHE A 158 -14.21 11.85 -3.92
CA PHE A 158 -13.30 11.52 -5.02
C PHE A 158 -14.04 11.08 -6.27
N GLY A 159 -14.96 10.12 -6.11
CA GLY A 159 -15.74 9.62 -7.23
C GLY A 159 -16.62 10.69 -7.86
N SER A 160 -17.23 11.54 -7.03
CA SER A 160 -18.10 12.64 -7.48
C SER A 160 -17.32 13.72 -8.23
N LEU A 161 -16.14 14.12 -7.73
CA LEU A 161 -15.27 15.09 -8.38
C LEU A 161 -14.74 14.56 -9.72
N ASN A 162 -14.29 13.31 -9.76
CA ASN A 162 -13.82 12.70 -11.01
C ASN A 162 -14.95 12.52 -12.02
N ALA A 163 -16.18 12.23 -11.59
CA ALA A 163 -17.36 12.22 -12.47
C ALA A 163 -17.71 13.62 -13.04
N ALA A 164 -17.25 14.68 -12.36
CA ALA A 164 -17.38 16.07 -12.80
C ALA A 164 -16.11 16.62 -13.51
N ASP A 165 -15.20 15.74 -13.96
CA ASP A 165 -13.93 16.08 -14.62
C ASP A 165 -12.95 16.90 -13.75
N GLU A 166 -13.11 16.85 -12.42
CA GLU A 166 -12.18 17.47 -11.47
C GLU A 166 -11.23 16.40 -10.91
N PHE A 167 -10.00 16.37 -11.42
CA PHE A 167 -9.01 15.32 -11.09
C PHE A 167 -7.89 15.80 -10.16
N TRP A 168 -7.64 17.13 -10.10
CA TRP A 168 -6.52 17.68 -9.33
C TRP A 168 -6.71 17.51 -7.84
N ILE A 169 -7.89 17.86 -7.31
CA ILE A 169 -8.19 17.79 -5.87
C ILE A 169 -8.09 16.35 -5.35
N PRO A 170 -8.71 15.33 -6.00
CA PRO A 170 -8.49 13.93 -5.62
C PRO A 170 -7.02 13.52 -5.62
N ALA A 171 -6.22 13.94 -6.63
CA ALA A 171 -4.82 13.55 -6.74
C ALA A 171 -3.92 14.16 -5.66
N ILE A 172 -4.17 15.40 -5.21
CA ILE A 172 -3.33 16.11 -4.23
C ILE A 172 -3.80 15.94 -2.80
N SER A 173 -5.10 15.64 -2.58
CA SER A 173 -5.68 15.64 -1.22
C SER A 173 -5.01 14.65 -0.23
N PRO A 174 -4.45 13.47 -0.65
CA PRO A 174 -3.72 12.61 0.28
C PRO A 174 -2.44 13.26 0.85
N LEU A 175 -1.92 14.31 0.20
CA LEU A 175 -0.81 15.11 0.74
C LEU A 175 -1.18 15.76 2.08
N MET A 176 -2.45 16.14 2.27
CA MET A 176 -2.92 16.75 3.52
C MET A 176 -2.72 15.84 4.72
N SER A 177 -2.93 14.53 4.56
CA SER A 177 -2.65 13.56 5.61
C SER A 177 -1.16 13.50 5.97
N SER A 178 -0.29 13.59 4.98
CA SER A 178 1.15 13.62 5.21
C SER A 178 1.59 14.91 5.90
N LEU A 179 1.07 16.06 5.47
CA LEU A 179 1.38 17.36 6.07
C LEU A 179 0.91 17.45 7.53
N ALA A 180 -0.31 17.04 7.83
CA ALA A 180 -0.84 17.07 9.18
C ALA A 180 0.01 16.21 10.14
N LEU A 181 0.43 15.04 9.70
CA LEU A 181 1.27 14.17 10.51
C LEU A 181 2.67 14.76 10.72
N MET A 182 3.30 15.31 9.67
CA MET A 182 4.59 15.98 9.79
C MET A 182 4.51 17.19 10.73
N VAL A 183 3.43 17.96 10.67
CA VAL A 183 3.22 19.10 11.60
C VAL A 183 3.03 18.58 13.03
N GLY A 184 2.19 17.57 13.25
CA GLY A 184 1.97 17.00 14.59
C GLY A 184 3.25 16.46 15.23
N VAL A 185 4.04 15.69 14.47
CA VAL A 185 5.33 15.16 14.92
C VAL A 185 6.33 16.29 15.13
N GLY A 186 6.37 17.29 14.22
CA GLY A 186 7.26 18.46 14.34
C GLY A 186 6.96 19.31 15.58
N LEU A 187 5.69 19.52 15.92
CA LEU A 187 5.30 20.23 17.16
C LEU A 187 5.72 19.45 18.41
N LEU A 188 5.56 18.13 18.40
CA LEU A 188 5.99 17.29 19.51
C LEU A 188 7.52 17.29 19.64
N TRP A 189 8.24 17.25 18.50
CA TRP A 189 9.70 17.35 18.49
C TRP A 189 10.17 18.69 19.05
N TRP A 190 9.50 19.78 18.69
CA TRP A 190 9.82 21.10 19.24
C TRP A 190 9.66 21.18 20.77
N GLN A 191 8.68 20.44 21.33
CA GLN A 191 8.45 20.40 22.78
C GLN A 191 9.42 19.48 23.53
N LEU A 192 9.71 18.28 23.00
CA LEU A 192 10.45 17.22 23.68
C LEU A 192 11.91 17.09 23.20
N GLY A 193 12.27 17.73 22.09
CA GLY A 193 13.60 17.60 21.49
C GLY A 193 13.97 16.15 21.22
N GLY A 194 15.21 15.78 21.52
CA GLY A 194 15.71 14.42 21.32
C GLY A 194 15.05 13.34 22.18
N GLN A 195 14.19 13.69 23.15
CA GLN A 195 13.50 12.74 24.01
C GLN A 195 12.19 12.19 23.39
N ILE A 196 11.81 12.65 22.19
CA ILE A 196 10.55 12.27 21.54
C ILE A 196 10.40 10.74 21.37
N GLY A 197 11.49 10.02 21.13
CA GLY A 197 11.54 8.57 20.99
C GLY A 197 11.68 7.80 22.30
N ALA A 198 11.81 8.49 23.45
CA ALA A 198 12.03 7.83 24.73
C ALA A 198 10.78 7.03 25.18
N PRO A 199 10.96 5.84 25.80
CA PRO A 199 9.85 5.00 26.26
C PRO A 199 8.87 5.71 27.20
N SER A 200 9.33 6.68 28.01
CA SER A 200 8.50 7.49 28.91
C SER A 200 7.47 8.35 28.18
N PHE A 201 7.74 8.73 26.93
CA PHE A 201 6.84 9.54 26.10
C PHE A 201 6.11 8.73 25.04
N ALA A 202 6.21 7.39 25.05
CA ALA A 202 5.60 6.52 24.05
C ALA A 202 4.07 6.72 23.94
N MET A 203 3.36 6.88 25.05
CA MET A 203 1.91 7.14 25.06
C MET A 203 1.59 8.50 24.42
N VAL A 204 2.33 9.54 24.76
CA VAL A 204 2.13 10.89 24.18
C VAL A 204 2.48 10.89 22.70
N GLY A 205 3.60 10.28 22.30
CA GLY A 205 4.00 10.10 20.91
C GLY A 205 2.94 9.34 20.10
N GLY A 206 2.43 8.27 20.68
CA GLY A 206 1.35 7.48 20.09
C GLY A 206 0.06 8.29 19.91
N LEU A 207 -0.34 9.07 20.91
CA LEU A 207 -1.51 9.93 20.83
C LEU A 207 -1.37 11.01 19.75
N VAL A 208 -0.19 11.63 19.63
CA VAL A 208 0.09 12.65 18.60
C VAL A 208 0.05 12.03 17.21
N LEU A 209 0.63 10.82 17.02
CA LEU A 209 0.54 10.09 15.75
C LEU A 209 -0.92 9.83 15.35
N ALA A 210 -1.72 9.34 16.28
CA ALA A 210 -3.12 9.03 16.04
C ALA A 210 -3.95 10.30 15.74
N ALA A 211 -3.80 11.33 16.56
CA ALA A 211 -4.52 12.61 16.40
C ALA A 211 -4.13 13.31 15.08
N ALA A 212 -2.84 13.38 14.77
CA ALA A 212 -2.35 13.98 13.53
C ALA A 212 -2.85 13.21 12.28
N THR A 213 -2.95 11.89 12.38
CA THR A 213 -3.51 11.06 11.30
C THR A 213 -5.01 11.34 11.10
N LEU A 214 -5.78 11.44 12.19
CA LEU A 214 -7.19 11.81 12.12
C LEU A 214 -7.38 13.23 11.55
N VAL A 215 -6.62 14.22 12.03
CA VAL A 215 -6.63 15.59 11.50
C VAL A 215 -6.28 15.60 10.02
N GLY A 216 -5.31 14.78 9.62
CA GLY A 216 -4.92 14.62 8.22
C GLY A 216 -6.05 14.05 7.33
N ALA A 217 -6.76 13.03 7.80
CA ALA A 217 -7.93 12.50 7.10
C ALA A 217 -9.07 13.54 7.02
N PHE A 218 -9.29 14.29 8.09
CA PHE A 218 -10.27 15.38 8.09
C PHE A 218 -9.88 16.50 7.11
N ALA A 219 -8.62 16.92 7.09
CA ALA A 219 -8.12 17.91 6.14
C ALA A 219 -8.21 17.42 4.68
N GLN A 220 -7.97 16.11 4.45
CA GLN A 220 -8.12 15.48 3.15
C GLN A 220 -9.57 15.50 2.66
N TRP A 221 -10.53 15.32 3.54
CA TRP A 221 -11.95 15.49 3.23
C TRP A 221 -12.30 16.97 3.02
N LEU A 222 -11.84 17.85 3.90
CA LEU A 222 -12.19 19.27 3.90
C LEU A 222 -11.75 19.97 2.59
N ILE A 223 -10.58 19.65 2.06
CA ILE A 223 -10.07 20.26 0.81
C ILE A 223 -10.93 19.94 -0.42
N GLN A 224 -11.75 18.89 -0.36
CA GLN A 224 -12.67 18.53 -1.43
C GLN A 224 -13.94 19.38 -1.46
N LEU A 225 -14.37 19.92 -0.30
CA LEU A 225 -15.65 20.63 -0.16
C LEU A 225 -15.77 21.86 -1.07
N PRO A 226 -14.75 22.74 -1.20
CA PRO A 226 -14.86 23.88 -2.10
C PRO A 226 -15.04 23.46 -3.57
N ALA A 227 -14.42 22.36 -3.99
CA ALA A 227 -14.57 21.85 -5.33
C ALA A 227 -15.97 21.23 -5.54
N LEU A 228 -16.48 20.47 -4.59
CA LEU A 228 -17.85 19.91 -4.63
C LEU A 228 -18.91 21.02 -4.67
N ILE A 229 -18.70 22.11 -3.92
CA ILE A 229 -19.60 23.28 -3.94
C ILE A 229 -19.56 23.96 -5.32
N ARG A 230 -18.37 24.21 -5.87
CA ARG A 230 -18.21 24.83 -7.18
C ARG A 230 -18.82 24.00 -8.31
N GLN A 231 -18.76 22.67 -8.20
CA GLN A 231 -19.36 21.75 -9.17
C GLN A 231 -20.89 21.58 -8.97
N GLY A 232 -21.49 22.22 -7.95
CA GLY A 232 -22.92 22.12 -7.64
C GLY A 232 -23.34 20.74 -7.08
N LEU A 233 -22.36 19.94 -6.61
CA LEU A 233 -22.60 18.59 -6.08
C LEU A 233 -22.82 18.59 -4.55
N ALA A 234 -22.35 19.62 -3.83
CA ALA A 234 -22.51 19.69 -2.38
C ALA A 234 -23.91 20.16 -2.00
N ARG A 235 -24.68 19.27 -1.41
CA ARG A 235 -25.93 19.59 -0.70
C ARG A 235 -25.79 19.21 0.75
N PHE A 236 -25.69 20.20 1.64
CA PHE A 236 -25.62 20.00 3.10
C PHE A 236 -27.04 19.74 3.69
N LYS A 237 -27.71 18.73 3.15
CA LYS A 237 -29.01 18.29 3.64
C LYS A 237 -28.94 16.80 3.92
N LEU A 238 -29.52 16.39 5.05
CA LEU A 238 -29.71 14.97 5.34
C LEU A 238 -30.83 14.46 4.42
N VAL A 239 -30.47 13.61 3.48
CA VAL A 239 -31.38 13.02 2.51
C VAL A 239 -31.43 11.52 2.74
N TRP A 240 -32.57 11.02 3.18
CA TRP A 240 -32.79 9.61 3.47
C TRP A 240 -33.58 8.96 2.35
N ASP A 241 -32.92 8.68 1.22
CA ASP A 241 -33.56 8.16 0.01
C ASP A 241 -32.92 6.86 -0.49
N TRP A 242 -33.24 5.75 0.16
CA TRP A 242 -32.80 4.40 -0.22
C TRP A 242 -33.48 3.87 -1.48
N LYS A 243 -34.62 4.47 -1.86
CA LYS A 243 -35.45 3.98 -2.98
C LYS A 243 -34.99 4.55 -4.31
N HIS A 244 -34.23 5.62 -4.30
CA HIS A 244 -33.74 6.25 -5.52
C HIS A 244 -32.93 5.27 -6.38
N PRO A 245 -33.24 5.11 -7.69
CA PRO A 245 -32.57 4.14 -8.57
C PRO A 245 -31.05 4.29 -8.58
N GLY A 246 -30.55 5.54 -8.62
CA GLY A 246 -29.11 5.83 -8.61
C GLY A 246 -28.41 5.42 -7.32
N VAL A 247 -29.06 5.60 -6.16
CA VAL A 247 -28.51 5.16 -4.87
C VAL A 247 -28.39 3.64 -4.83
N ARG A 248 -29.43 2.92 -5.29
CA ARG A 248 -29.39 1.44 -5.37
C ARG A 248 -28.34 0.94 -6.36
N GLU A 249 -28.16 1.64 -7.46
CA GLU A 249 -27.15 1.29 -8.46
C GLU A 249 -25.72 1.40 -7.87
N VAL A 250 -25.43 2.48 -7.14
CA VAL A 250 -24.14 2.64 -6.44
C VAL A 250 -23.91 1.50 -5.45
N TRP A 251 -24.89 1.18 -4.60
CA TRP A 251 -24.76 0.07 -3.64
C TRP A 251 -24.57 -1.29 -4.30
N ARG A 252 -25.24 -1.54 -5.43
CA ARG A 252 -25.10 -2.79 -6.19
C ARG A 252 -23.70 -2.95 -6.78
N VAL A 253 -23.09 -1.86 -7.26
CA VAL A 253 -21.72 -1.89 -7.80
C VAL A 253 -20.69 -1.97 -6.68
N MET A 254 -20.89 -1.20 -5.62
CA MET A 254 -19.96 -1.04 -4.52
C MET A 254 -19.85 -2.29 -3.64
N GLY A 255 -20.97 -2.95 -3.31
CA GLY A 255 -21.00 -4.06 -2.36
C GLY A 255 -20.04 -5.21 -2.73
N PRO A 256 -20.17 -5.84 -3.92
CA PRO A 256 -19.26 -6.88 -4.37
C PRO A 256 -17.81 -6.42 -4.51
N ALA A 257 -17.58 -5.18 -4.97
CA ALA A 257 -16.25 -4.62 -5.13
C ALA A 257 -15.56 -4.41 -3.77
N THR A 258 -16.30 -3.96 -2.75
CA THR A 258 -15.80 -3.81 -1.39
C THR A 258 -15.40 -5.15 -0.79
N LEU A 259 -16.24 -6.17 -0.94
CA LEU A 259 -15.94 -7.51 -0.44
C LEU A 259 -14.68 -8.11 -1.10
N SER A 260 -14.58 -7.99 -2.42
CA SER A 260 -13.41 -8.47 -3.17
C SER A 260 -12.12 -7.75 -2.77
N SER A 261 -12.15 -6.42 -2.64
CA SER A 261 -10.98 -5.64 -2.23
C SER A 261 -10.59 -5.89 -0.78
N GLY A 262 -11.58 -6.16 0.10
CA GLY A 262 -11.37 -6.46 1.51
C GLY A 262 -10.56 -7.73 1.73
N MET A 263 -10.77 -8.76 0.92
CA MET A 263 -10.05 -10.04 1.03
C MET A 263 -8.53 -9.89 0.82
N LEU A 264 -8.09 -8.93 0.02
CA LEU A 264 -6.66 -8.67 -0.23
C LEU A 264 -5.90 -8.16 1.01
N GLN A 265 -6.62 -7.64 2.01
CA GLN A 265 -6.02 -7.10 3.23
C GLN A 265 -5.87 -8.13 4.35
N ILE A 266 -6.41 -9.33 4.19
CA ILE A 266 -6.34 -10.38 5.23
C ILE A 266 -4.90 -10.74 5.55
N ASN A 267 -3.99 -10.76 4.56
CA ASN A 267 -2.57 -11.04 4.81
C ASN A 267 -1.93 -10.01 5.77
N VAL A 268 -2.30 -8.72 5.66
CA VAL A 268 -1.76 -7.68 6.56
C VAL A 268 -2.17 -7.93 8.01
N PHE A 269 -3.42 -8.37 8.24
CA PHE A 269 -3.87 -8.76 9.59
C PHE A 269 -3.12 -9.99 10.09
N THR A 270 -2.89 -10.99 9.24
CA THR A 270 -2.14 -12.20 9.58
C THR A 270 -0.70 -11.85 9.94
N ASP A 271 -0.03 -11.06 9.12
CA ASP A 271 1.35 -10.63 9.37
C ASP A 271 1.47 -9.90 10.72
N LEU A 272 0.53 -8.99 11.04
CA LEU A 272 0.50 -8.27 12.32
C LEU A 272 0.21 -9.19 13.50
N PHE A 273 -0.70 -10.15 13.33
CA PHE A 273 -1.02 -11.14 14.36
C PHE A 273 0.24 -11.90 14.80
N PHE A 274 1.02 -12.42 13.84
CA PHE A 274 2.27 -13.12 14.13
C PHE A 274 3.41 -12.17 14.56
N ALA A 275 3.44 -10.94 14.04
CA ALA A 275 4.42 -9.92 14.43
C ALA A 275 4.26 -9.50 15.90
N SER A 276 3.07 -9.66 16.49
CA SER A 276 2.73 -9.12 17.83
C SER A 276 3.59 -9.66 18.96
N GLY A 277 4.18 -10.84 18.80
CA GLY A 277 5.15 -11.41 19.74
C GLY A 277 6.59 -10.88 19.57
N ILE A 278 6.86 -10.01 18.61
CA ILE A 278 8.21 -9.54 18.26
C ILE A 278 8.26 -8.01 18.36
N VAL A 279 9.07 -7.50 19.28
CA VAL A 279 9.18 -6.05 19.53
C VAL A 279 9.65 -5.30 18.28
N GLY A 280 8.93 -4.27 17.89
CA GLY A 280 9.26 -3.41 16.75
C GLY A 280 9.02 -4.04 15.37
N ALA A 281 8.47 -5.26 15.31
CA ALA A 281 8.29 -5.96 14.04
C ALA A 281 7.27 -5.27 13.12
N ALA A 282 6.15 -4.79 13.66
CA ALA A 282 5.14 -4.11 12.86
C ALA A 282 5.68 -2.79 12.26
N ALA A 283 6.40 -2.01 13.07
CA ALA A 283 7.10 -0.82 12.60
C ALA A 283 8.17 -1.15 11.55
N GLY A 284 8.99 -2.17 11.81
CA GLY A 284 10.03 -2.65 10.89
C GLY A 284 9.47 -3.09 9.54
N LEU A 285 8.37 -3.87 9.53
CA LEU A 285 7.67 -4.27 8.31
C LEU A 285 7.19 -3.05 7.52
N GLY A 286 6.64 -2.03 8.19
CA GLY A 286 6.21 -0.78 7.56
C GLY A 286 7.35 -0.06 6.83
N TYR A 287 8.52 0.09 7.46
CA TYR A 287 9.70 0.72 6.87
C TYR A 287 10.28 -0.09 5.70
N ALA A 288 10.44 -1.41 5.89
CA ALA A 288 10.95 -2.29 4.83
C ALA A 288 10.00 -2.30 3.62
N ASN A 289 8.69 -2.39 3.86
CA ASN A 289 7.69 -2.40 2.79
C ASN A 289 7.73 -1.11 1.95
N LEU A 290 7.95 0.07 2.55
CA LEU A 290 8.08 1.32 1.79
C LEU A 290 9.25 1.27 0.80
N LEU A 291 10.42 0.76 1.23
CA LEU A 291 11.60 0.61 0.37
C LEU A 291 11.34 -0.37 -0.78
N VAL A 292 10.62 -1.45 -0.51
CA VAL A 292 10.24 -2.46 -1.51
C VAL A 292 9.22 -1.93 -2.50
N GLN A 293 8.16 -1.27 -2.00
CA GLN A 293 7.07 -0.76 -2.83
C GLN A 293 7.48 0.38 -3.76
N THR A 294 8.55 1.10 -3.44
CA THR A 294 9.03 2.21 -4.26
C THR A 294 9.49 1.73 -5.65
N PRO A 295 10.52 0.86 -5.79
CA PRO A 295 10.92 0.36 -7.11
C PRO A 295 9.87 -0.57 -7.72
N LEU A 296 9.20 -1.41 -6.93
CA LEU A 296 8.16 -2.30 -7.40
C LEU A 296 7.01 -1.51 -8.06
N GLY A 297 6.54 -0.44 -7.44
CA GLY A 297 5.47 0.40 -7.97
C GLY A 297 5.86 1.15 -9.23
N LEU A 298 7.10 1.66 -9.32
CA LEU A 298 7.60 2.33 -10.52
C LEU A 298 7.65 1.39 -11.72
N ILE A 299 8.27 0.22 -11.55
CA ILE A 299 8.45 -0.75 -12.62
C ILE A 299 7.12 -1.44 -12.96
N SER A 300 6.30 -1.76 -11.97
CA SER A 300 4.95 -2.29 -12.17
C SER A 300 4.10 -1.37 -13.06
N ASN A 301 4.07 -0.07 -12.79
CA ASN A 301 3.33 0.87 -13.62
C ASN A 301 3.89 0.96 -15.06
N ALA A 302 5.20 0.96 -15.22
CA ALA A 302 5.83 1.02 -16.52
C ALA A 302 5.58 -0.25 -17.37
N LEU A 303 5.60 -1.43 -16.75
CA LEU A 303 5.44 -2.71 -17.45
C LEU A 303 3.98 -3.14 -17.56
N LEU A 304 3.22 -3.11 -16.46
CA LEU A 304 1.91 -3.76 -16.40
C LEU A 304 0.79 -2.95 -17.06
N VAL A 305 0.90 -1.62 -17.09
CA VAL A 305 -0.13 -0.78 -17.72
C VAL A 305 -0.28 -1.09 -19.22
N PRO A 306 0.80 -1.15 -20.03
CA PRO A 306 0.68 -1.49 -21.45
C PRO A 306 0.44 -2.99 -21.72
N LEU A 307 0.77 -3.88 -20.80
CA LEU A 307 0.66 -5.33 -21.03
C LEU A 307 -0.78 -5.82 -21.08
N LEU A 308 -1.69 -5.32 -20.23
CA LEU A 308 -3.08 -5.78 -20.21
C LEU A 308 -3.80 -5.54 -21.54
N PRO A 309 -3.80 -4.33 -22.14
CA PRO A 309 -4.38 -4.13 -23.48
C PRO A 309 -3.70 -4.95 -24.55
N THR A 310 -2.37 -5.16 -24.45
CA THR A 310 -1.61 -5.96 -25.41
C THR A 310 -2.07 -7.41 -25.38
N PHE A 311 -2.21 -8.00 -24.19
CA PHE A 311 -2.70 -9.37 -24.03
C PHE A 311 -4.15 -9.51 -24.48
N ALA A 312 -5.03 -8.56 -24.14
CA ALA A 312 -6.44 -8.59 -24.50
C ALA A 312 -6.69 -8.56 -26.02
N ARG A 313 -5.78 -7.95 -26.80
CA ARG A 313 -5.86 -7.95 -28.27
C ARG A 313 -5.43 -9.25 -28.93
N LEU A 314 -4.72 -10.13 -28.22
CA LEU A 314 -4.11 -11.36 -28.72
C LEU A 314 -4.81 -12.61 -28.17
N THR A 315 -6.11 -12.51 -27.87
CA THR A 315 -6.88 -13.64 -27.28
C THR A 315 -7.47 -14.59 -28.31
N ALA A 316 -7.43 -14.27 -29.60
CA ALA A 316 -7.87 -15.15 -30.67
C ALA A 316 -6.94 -16.38 -30.78
N VAL A 317 -7.49 -17.50 -31.27
CA VAL A 317 -6.75 -18.77 -31.38
C VAL A 317 -5.52 -18.63 -32.29
N ASP A 318 -5.66 -17.90 -33.38
CA ASP A 318 -4.58 -17.68 -34.36
C ASP A 318 -3.45 -16.79 -33.81
N ASP A 319 -3.72 -15.99 -32.78
CA ASP A 319 -2.76 -15.10 -32.14
C ASP A 319 -1.99 -15.76 -30.98
N GLN A 320 -2.28 -17.00 -30.62
CA GLN A 320 -1.63 -17.71 -29.50
C GLN A 320 -0.10 -17.65 -29.52
N PRO A 321 0.60 -17.86 -30.65
CA PRO A 321 2.08 -17.76 -30.68
C PRO A 321 2.58 -16.35 -30.31
N GLN A 322 1.88 -15.29 -30.77
CA GLN A 322 2.20 -13.91 -30.43
C GLN A 322 1.92 -13.61 -28.96
N LEU A 323 0.78 -14.11 -28.44
CA LEU A 323 0.45 -13.98 -27.02
C LEU A 323 1.53 -14.63 -26.15
N LEU A 324 1.95 -15.86 -26.45
CA LEU A 324 3.02 -16.55 -25.70
C LEU A 324 4.34 -15.79 -25.74
N ALA A 325 4.70 -15.23 -26.91
CA ALA A 325 5.91 -14.40 -27.03
C ALA A 325 5.83 -13.14 -26.14
N ARG A 326 4.66 -12.47 -26.09
CA ARG A 326 4.44 -11.30 -25.24
C ARG A 326 4.40 -11.64 -23.77
N ILE A 327 3.83 -12.77 -23.38
CA ILE A 327 3.86 -13.26 -21.99
C ILE A 327 5.31 -13.51 -21.56
N ARG A 328 6.10 -14.23 -22.39
CA ARG A 328 7.52 -14.44 -22.14
C ARG A 328 8.26 -13.12 -21.99
N GLN A 329 8.05 -12.18 -22.91
CA GLN A 329 8.66 -10.85 -22.85
C GLN A 329 8.32 -10.15 -21.52
N GLY A 330 7.05 -10.13 -21.10
CA GLY A 330 6.62 -9.54 -19.83
C GLY A 330 7.29 -10.17 -18.61
N LEU A 331 7.38 -11.51 -18.56
CA LEU A 331 8.04 -12.24 -17.48
C LEU A 331 9.56 -12.02 -17.49
N MET A 332 10.20 -12.00 -18.64
CA MET A 332 11.65 -11.74 -18.74
C MET A 332 11.99 -10.30 -18.33
N LEU A 333 11.21 -9.32 -18.77
CA LEU A 333 11.38 -7.92 -18.37
C LEU A 333 11.15 -7.74 -16.86
N SER A 334 10.13 -8.39 -16.28
CA SER A 334 9.89 -8.34 -14.84
C SER A 334 11.06 -8.95 -14.06
N THR A 335 11.58 -10.10 -14.50
CA THR A 335 12.73 -10.76 -13.88
C THR A 335 13.99 -9.93 -14.04
N ALA A 336 14.29 -9.45 -15.26
CA ALA A 336 15.47 -8.65 -15.55
C ALA A 336 15.52 -7.32 -14.78
N SER A 337 14.36 -6.73 -14.47
CA SER A 337 14.30 -5.51 -13.67
C SER A 337 14.35 -5.78 -12.16
N MET A 338 13.74 -6.87 -11.69
CA MET A 338 13.59 -7.13 -10.25
C MET A 338 14.75 -7.91 -9.64
N VAL A 339 15.45 -8.76 -10.43
CA VAL A 339 16.62 -9.51 -9.93
C VAL A 339 17.74 -8.58 -9.49
N PRO A 340 18.15 -7.54 -10.24
CA PRO A 340 19.19 -6.62 -9.77
C PRO A 340 18.78 -5.87 -8.51
N ILE A 341 17.51 -5.44 -8.40
CA ILE A 341 16.99 -4.74 -7.22
C ILE A 341 16.99 -5.68 -6.00
N GLY A 342 16.54 -6.92 -6.18
CA GLY A 342 16.60 -7.94 -5.13
C GLY A 342 18.05 -8.22 -4.69
N ALA A 343 18.96 -8.34 -5.63
CA ALA A 343 20.40 -8.53 -5.34
C ALA A 343 21.00 -7.32 -4.58
N LEU A 344 20.61 -6.09 -4.93
CA LEU A 344 21.01 -4.88 -4.20
C LEU A 344 20.42 -4.86 -2.78
N PHE A 345 19.17 -5.26 -2.59
CA PHE A 345 18.58 -5.34 -1.25
C PHE A 345 19.26 -6.38 -0.37
N ILE A 346 19.70 -7.51 -0.95
CA ILE A 346 20.44 -8.54 -0.23
C ILE A 346 21.87 -8.07 0.07
N ALA A 347 22.57 -7.50 -0.91
CA ALA A 347 23.97 -7.11 -0.77
C ALA A 347 24.16 -5.84 0.06
N LEU A 348 23.28 -4.86 -0.09
CA LEU A 348 23.37 -3.52 0.51
C LEU A 348 22.20 -3.19 1.45
N GLY A 349 21.47 -4.18 1.96
CA GLY A 349 20.30 -3.93 2.82
C GLY A 349 20.62 -3.03 4.01
N THR A 350 21.70 -3.31 4.74
CA THR A 350 22.12 -2.48 5.89
C THR A 350 22.51 -1.06 5.47
N PRO A 351 23.42 -0.82 4.52
CA PRO A 351 23.75 0.54 4.10
C PRO A 351 22.57 1.31 3.48
N ILE A 352 21.66 0.65 2.76
CA ILE A 352 20.46 1.30 2.22
C ILE A 352 19.56 1.78 3.36
N VAL A 353 19.29 0.93 4.35
CA VAL A 353 18.44 1.28 5.48
C VAL A 353 19.09 2.36 6.34
N ALA A 354 20.38 2.25 6.61
CA ALA A 354 21.11 3.25 7.36
C ALA A 354 21.09 4.62 6.65
N LEU A 355 21.39 4.65 5.35
CA LEU A 355 21.33 5.89 4.56
C LEU A 355 19.96 6.55 4.57
N VAL A 356 18.88 5.75 4.50
CA VAL A 356 17.52 6.27 4.39
C VAL A 356 16.95 6.63 5.76
N TYR A 357 17.16 5.82 6.80
CA TYR A 357 16.42 5.93 8.06
C TYR A 357 17.28 6.20 9.29
N GLU A 358 18.57 5.79 9.35
CA GLU A 358 19.38 5.85 10.56
C GLU A 358 19.70 7.29 10.96
N ARG A 359 18.74 7.87 11.67
CA ARG A 359 18.84 9.23 12.26
C ARG A 359 17.84 9.42 13.39
N GLY A 360 18.19 10.23 14.38
CA GLY A 360 17.33 10.50 15.53
C GLY A 360 17.07 9.25 16.37
N ALA A 361 15.80 8.90 16.57
CA ALA A 361 15.38 7.71 17.33
C ALA A 361 15.52 6.39 16.54
N PHE A 362 15.83 6.44 15.24
CA PHE A 362 16.09 5.24 14.43
C PHE A 362 17.57 4.88 14.54
N ASP A 363 17.89 4.05 15.50
CA ASP A 363 19.24 3.62 15.81
C ASP A 363 19.75 2.45 14.95
N SER A 364 20.97 2.00 15.19
CA SER A 364 21.60 0.90 14.47
C SER A 364 20.90 -0.46 14.69
N SER A 365 20.23 -0.64 15.83
CA SER A 365 19.44 -1.86 16.11
C SER A 365 18.18 -1.90 15.25
N ALA A 366 17.49 -0.78 15.13
CA ALA A 366 16.37 -0.59 14.22
C ALA A 366 16.81 -0.78 12.75
N ALA A 367 17.99 -0.25 12.38
CA ALA A 367 18.54 -0.41 11.05
C ALA A 367 18.81 -1.89 10.72
N GLN A 368 19.37 -2.66 11.65
CA GLN A 368 19.60 -4.10 11.47
C GLN A 368 18.30 -4.89 11.30
N LEU A 369 17.28 -4.61 12.13
CA LEU A 369 15.97 -5.24 12.01
C LEU A 369 15.36 -4.99 10.63
N VAL A 370 15.30 -3.74 10.20
CA VAL A 370 14.70 -3.35 8.92
C VAL A 370 15.53 -3.86 7.74
N ALA A 371 16.87 -3.88 7.86
CA ALA A 371 17.75 -4.44 6.84
C ALA A 371 17.53 -5.95 6.65
N ALA A 372 17.36 -6.71 7.74
CA ALA A 372 17.06 -8.15 7.66
C ALA A 372 15.72 -8.40 6.93
N LEU A 373 14.70 -7.58 7.20
CA LEU A 373 13.43 -7.63 6.49
C LEU A 373 13.59 -7.27 5.01
N LEU A 374 14.36 -6.23 4.69
CA LEU A 374 14.63 -5.80 3.32
C LEU A 374 15.37 -6.87 2.52
N MET A 375 16.37 -7.53 3.12
CA MET A 375 17.08 -8.66 2.51
C MET A 375 16.14 -9.83 2.22
N ALA A 376 15.24 -10.16 3.15
CA ALA A 376 14.24 -11.20 2.95
C ALA A 376 13.29 -10.86 1.79
N TYR A 377 12.82 -9.61 1.68
CA TYR A 377 12.05 -9.14 0.53
C TYR A 377 12.83 -9.24 -0.78
N GLY A 378 14.15 -8.99 -0.75
CA GLY A 378 15.03 -9.08 -1.91
C GLY A 378 14.93 -10.42 -2.63
N LEU A 379 14.79 -11.53 -1.89
CA LEU A 379 14.61 -12.87 -2.43
C LEU A 379 13.33 -13.02 -3.26
N GLY A 380 12.27 -12.29 -2.91
CA GLY A 380 10.94 -12.39 -3.54
C GLY A 380 10.69 -11.41 -4.68
N MET A 381 11.54 -10.40 -4.87
CA MET A 381 11.27 -9.29 -5.81
C MET A 381 10.83 -9.76 -7.21
N PRO A 382 11.49 -10.71 -7.87
CA PRO A 382 11.06 -11.18 -9.20
C PRO A 382 9.70 -11.88 -9.18
N ALA A 383 9.37 -12.60 -8.09
CA ALA A 383 8.12 -13.32 -7.97
C ALA A 383 6.91 -12.38 -7.78
N TYR A 384 7.08 -11.26 -7.07
CA TYR A 384 6.03 -10.26 -6.90
C TYR A 384 5.55 -9.73 -8.25
N LEU A 385 6.47 -9.24 -9.08
CA LEU A 385 6.10 -8.66 -10.37
C LEU A 385 5.72 -9.73 -11.39
N GLY A 386 6.40 -10.89 -11.38
CA GLY A 386 6.08 -12.03 -12.25
C GLY A 386 4.65 -12.56 -12.02
N ARG A 387 4.22 -12.69 -10.75
CA ARG A 387 2.84 -13.02 -10.39
C ARG A 387 1.86 -12.00 -10.97
N ASP A 388 2.15 -10.71 -10.84
CA ASP A 388 1.26 -9.64 -11.31
C ASP A 388 1.13 -9.63 -12.84
N VAL A 389 2.20 -9.97 -13.57
CA VAL A 389 2.13 -10.21 -15.03
C VAL A 389 1.18 -11.34 -15.35
N LEU A 390 1.32 -12.51 -14.67
CA LEU A 390 0.46 -13.68 -14.90
C LEU A 390 -1.01 -13.40 -14.57
N VAL A 391 -1.29 -12.72 -13.46
CA VAL A 391 -2.66 -12.32 -13.10
C VAL A 391 -3.30 -11.51 -14.22
N ARG A 392 -2.56 -10.59 -14.86
CA ARG A 392 -3.07 -9.81 -16.00
C ARG A 392 -3.31 -10.65 -17.26
N VAL A 393 -2.50 -11.69 -17.48
CA VAL A 393 -2.75 -12.66 -18.55
C VAL A 393 -4.10 -13.35 -18.35
N PHE A 394 -4.37 -13.87 -17.14
CA PHE A 394 -5.65 -14.49 -16.84
C PHE A 394 -6.83 -13.52 -16.99
N TYR A 395 -6.69 -12.27 -16.55
CA TYR A 395 -7.72 -11.25 -16.74
C TYR A 395 -7.96 -10.95 -18.24
N ALA A 396 -6.91 -10.88 -19.05
CA ALA A 396 -7.03 -10.70 -20.49
C ALA A 396 -7.75 -11.88 -21.18
N LEU A 397 -7.54 -13.10 -20.67
CA LEU A 397 -8.24 -14.31 -21.11
C LEU A 397 -9.68 -14.43 -20.58
N GLY A 398 -10.17 -13.43 -19.85
CA GLY A 398 -11.52 -13.43 -19.25
C GLY A 398 -11.66 -14.30 -18.00
N ASP A 399 -10.55 -14.82 -17.45
CA ASP A 399 -10.56 -15.67 -16.27
C ASP A 399 -10.08 -14.93 -15.02
N GLY A 400 -11.01 -14.27 -14.32
CA GLY A 400 -10.75 -13.71 -12.98
C GLY A 400 -10.80 -14.75 -11.86
N THR A 401 -11.38 -15.94 -12.11
CA THR A 401 -11.63 -16.94 -11.07
C THR A 401 -10.37 -17.70 -10.67
N THR A 402 -9.49 -18.00 -11.62
CA THR A 402 -8.23 -18.69 -11.34
C THR A 402 -7.30 -17.86 -10.44
N PRO A 403 -6.95 -16.59 -10.74
CA PRO A 403 -6.18 -15.75 -9.82
C PRO A 403 -6.84 -15.58 -8.45
N PHE A 404 -8.17 -15.44 -8.41
CA PHE A 404 -8.90 -15.33 -7.15
C PHE A 404 -8.75 -16.58 -6.27
N ARG A 405 -8.95 -17.79 -6.84
CA ARG A 405 -8.78 -19.06 -6.11
C ARG A 405 -7.34 -19.24 -5.62
N MET A 406 -6.35 -18.86 -6.43
CA MET A 406 -4.93 -18.90 -6.03
C MET A 406 -4.63 -17.92 -4.89
N SER A 407 -5.21 -16.73 -4.93
CA SER A 407 -5.07 -15.76 -3.83
C SER A 407 -5.72 -16.26 -2.55
N LEU A 408 -6.90 -16.88 -2.63
CA LEU A 408 -7.59 -17.44 -1.46
C LEU A 408 -6.79 -18.60 -0.84
N ALA A 409 -6.27 -19.52 -1.67
CA ALA A 409 -5.37 -20.58 -1.20
C ALA A 409 -4.08 -20.00 -0.61
N GLY A 410 -3.54 -18.92 -1.21
CA GLY A 410 -2.39 -18.19 -0.74
C GLY A 410 -2.58 -17.63 0.67
N ILE A 411 -3.75 -17.08 1.00
CA ILE A 411 -4.06 -16.58 2.36
C ILE A 411 -3.94 -17.72 3.38
N GLY A 412 -4.56 -18.87 3.12
CA GLY A 412 -4.49 -20.02 4.02
C GLY A 412 -3.06 -20.55 4.21
N LEU A 413 -2.28 -20.59 3.12
CA LEU A 413 -0.88 -20.98 3.17
C LEU A 413 -0.02 -19.92 3.88
N ASN A 414 -0.34 -18.62 3.78
CA ASN A 414 0.40 -17.57 4.49
C ASN A 414 0.32 -17.78 6.00
N VAL A 415 -0.86 -18.02 6.54
CA VAL A 415 -1.04 -18.34 7.97
C VAL A 415 -0.14 -19.50 8.41
N MET A 416 -0.09 -20.56 7.59
CA MET A 416 0.75 -21.74 7.87
C MET A 416 2.25 -21.41 7.81
N PHE A 417 2.69 -20.66 6.80
CA PHE A 417 4.10 -20.31 6.65
C PHE A 417 4.54 -19.27 7.69
N ASP A 418 3.69 -18.30 8.05
CA ASP A 418 3.97 -17.35 9.14
C ASP A 418 4.22 -18.11 10.44
N TRP A 419 3.30 -19.04 10.81
CA TRP A 419 3.48 -19.88 11.97
C TRP A 419 4.76 -20.71 11.90
N LEU A 420 5.08 -21.27 10.73
CA LEU A 420 6.25 -22.15 10.55
C LEU A 420 7.58 -21.39 10.64
N LEU A 421 7.66 -20.17 10.10
CA LEU A 421 8.92 -19.44 9.87
C LEU A 421 9.22 -18.35 10.90
N VAL A 422 8.25 -17.91 11.69
CA VAL A 422 8.46 -16.83 12.68
C VAL A 422 9.48 -17.21 13.73
N GLY A 423 9.40 -18.43 14.26
CA GLY A 423 10.26 -18.87 15.38
C GLY A 423 9.86 -18.25 16.72
N GLY A 424 10.53 -18.71 17.77
CA GLY A 424 10.28 -18.21 19.13
C GLY A 424 8.87 -18.49 19.66
N PRO A 425 8.43 -17.82 20.74
CA PRO A 425 7.08 -17.92 21.24
C PRO A 425 6.10 -17.28 20.25
N THR A 426 5.13 -18.06 19.79
CA THR A 426 4.02 -17.55 18.99
C THR A 426 3.00 -16.85 19.88
N PRO A 427 2.08 -16.03 19.32
CA PRO A 427 1.08 -15.33 20.14
C PRO A 427 0.23 -16.22 21.06
N TRP A 428 0.09 -17.51 20.75
CA TRP A 428 -0.62 -18.48 21.58
C TRP A 428 0.29 -19.35 22.47
N GLY A 429 1.54 -18.95 22.64
CA GLY A 429 2.47 -19.62 23.57
C GLY A 429 3.21 -20.85 23.03
N ASN A 430 2.96 -21.26 21.78
CA ASN A 430 3.68 -22.36 21.14
C ASN A 430 4.96 -21.87 20.49
N GLN A 431 5.97 -22.73 20.43
CA GLN A 431 7.17 -22.46 19.62
C GLN A 431 6.97 -22.95 18.20
N SER A 432 7.39 -22.15 17.22
CA SER A 432 7.39 -22.56 15.83
C SER A 432 8.63 -23.42 15.53
N PRO A 433 8.59 -24.26 14.46
CA PRO A 433 9.71 -25.15 14.08
C PRO A 433 11.00 -24.41 13.67
N PHE A 434 10.87 -23.16 13.19
CA PHE A 434 12.00 -22.35 12.72
C PHE A 434 12.08 -21.04 13.51
N ASN A 435 13.26 -20.43 13.53
CA ASN A 435 13.53 -19.22 14.31
C ASN A 435 14.11 -18.10 13.43
N PHE A 436 13.30 -17.62 12.47
CA PHE A 436 13.69 -16.49 11.60
C PHE A 436 13.15 -15.13 12.12
N GLY A 437 12.43 -15.10 13.25
CA GLY A 437 11.88 -13.90 13.83
C GLY A 437 11.00 -13.12 12.84
N ALA A 438 11.09 -11.78 12.86
CA ALA A 438 10.32 -10.92 11.96
C ALA A 438 10.61 -11.19 10.47
N SER A 439 11.82 -11.62 10.10
CA SER A 439 12.16 -12.00 8.72
C SER A 439 11.36 -13.22 8.25
N GLY A 440 10.91 -14.08 9.18
CA GLY A 440 10.04 -15.21 8.89
C GLY A 440 8.73 -14.81 8.22
N LEU A 441 8.11 -13.69 8.63
CA LEU A 441 6.89 -13.14 8.02
C LEU A 441 7.11 -12.74 6.55
N VAL A 442 8.23 -12.07 6.29
CA VAL A 442 8.59 -11.68 4.93
C VAL A 442 8.87 -12.91 4.07
N LEU A 443 9.61 -13.90 4.62
CA LEU A 443 9.90 -15.15 3.92
C LEU A 443 8.63 -15.95 3.61
N ALA A 444 7.64 -15.96 4.51
CA ALA A 444 6.34 -16.56 4.27
C ALA A 444 5.65 -15.89 3.07
N THR A 445 5.55 -14.57 3.09
CA THR A 445 4.97 -13.79 1.98
C THR A 445 5.73 -14.02 0.67
N VAL A 446 7.06 -14.09 0.69
CA VAL A 446 7.90 -14.42 -0.48
C VAL A 446 7.57 -15.81 -1.01
N ALA A 447 7.54 -16.82 -0.12
CA ALA A 447 7.22 -18.20 -0.50
C ALA A 447 5.85 -18.29 -1.17
N ILE A 448 4.82 -17.62 -0.61
CA ILE A 448 3.48 -17.58 -1.20
C ILE A 448 3.48 -16.93 -2.58
N ASN A 449 4.20 -15.82 -2.77
CA ASN A 449 4.29 -15.18 -4.07
C ASN A 449 4.98 -16.07 -5.11
N VAL A 450 6.05 -16.78 -4.72
CA VAL A 450 6.73 -17.76 -5.58
C VAL A 450 5.79 -18.91 -5.93
N LEU A 451 5.14 -19.51 -4.94
CA LEU A 451 4.20 -20.63 -5.15
C LEU A 451 3.02 -20.21 -6.03
N THR A 452 2.44 -19.04 -5.79
CA THR A 452 1.34 -18.50 -6.60
C THR A 452 1.79 -18.22 -8.04
N CYS A 453 2.99 -17.66 -8.23
CA CYS A 453 3.56 -17.43 -9.55
C CYS A 453 3.73 -18.77 -10.31
N LEU A 454 4.33 -19.77 -9.67
CA LEU A 454 4.51 -21.11 -10.24
C LEU A 454 3.16 -21.79 -10.53
N ALA A 455 2.20 -21.72 -9.62
CA ALA A 455 0.89 -22.31 -9.80
C ALA A 455 0.15 -21.68 -11.00
N LEU A 456 0.14 -20.34 -11.10
CA LEU A 456 -0.44 -19.64 -12.26
C LEU A 456 0.26 -20.03 -13.56
N LEU A 457 1.59 -20.15 -13.55
CA LEU A 457 2.36 -20.56 -14.72
C LEU A 457 2.03 -21.99 -15.16
N LEU A 458 1.88 -22.91 -14.21
CA LEU A 458 1.51 -24.31 -14.48
C LEU A 458 0.07 -24.42 -15.02
N VAL A 459 -0.88 -23.66 -14.44
CA VAL A 459 -2.26 -23.60 -14.95
C VAL A 459 -2.28 -23.04 -16.38
N LEU A 460 -1.51 -21.96 -16.62
CA LEU A 460 -1.39 -21.37 -17.95
C LEU A 460 -0.82 -22.36 -18.96
N LYS A 461 0.24 -23.11 -18.60
CA LYS A 461 0.79 -24.18 -19.45
C LYS A 461 -0.23 -25.26 -19.79
N ARG A 462 -1.08 -25.67 -18.83
CA ARG A 462 -2.14 -26.66 -19.10
C ARG A 462 -3.16 -26.16 -20.12
N ARG A 463 -3.43 -24.85 -20.13
CA ARG A 463 -4.36 -24.22 -21.09
C ARG A 463 -3.73 -23.93 -22.44
N MET A 464 -2.44 -23.73 -22.49
CA MET A 464 -1.65 -23.43 -23.68
C MET A 464 -0.52 -24.46 -23.85
N PRO A 465 -0.81 -25.68 -24.38
CA PRO A 465 0.18 -26.76 -24.49
C PRO A 465 1.43 -26.39 -25.32
N ALA A 466 1.28 -25.45 -26.28
CA ALA A 466 2.37 -24.93 -27.09
C ALA A 466 3.44 -24.14 -26.27
N MET A 467 3.13 -23.78 -25.02
CA MET A 467 4.05 -23.10 -24.13
C MET A 467 5.19 -24.02 -23.69
N THR A 468 6.44 -23.68 -23.99
CA THR A 468 7.64 -24.40 -23.58
C THR A 468 8.28 -23.74 -22.37
N LEU A 469 8.24 -24.39 -21.19
CA LEU A 469 8.78 -23.81 -19.95
C LEU A 469 10.30 -23.91 -19.82
N ILE A 470 10.93 -24.91 -20.47
CA ILE A 470 12.37 -25.14 -20.33
C ILE A 470 13.22 -23.94 -20.78
N PRO A 471 13.01 -23.37 -22.00
CA PRO A 471 13.76 -22.19 -22.42
C PRO A 471 13.52 -20.97 -21.51
N TRP A 472 12.29 -20.82 -20.97
CA TRP A 472 11.96 -19.73 -20.05
C TRP A 472 12.69 -19.89 -18.72
N GLY A 473 12.75 -21.14 -18.20
CA GLY A 473 13.52 -21.46 -17.01
C GLY A 473 15.00 -21.20 -17.16
N MET A 474 15.59 -21.57 -18.31
CA MET A 474 17.00 -21.32 -18.60
C MET A 474 17.34 -19.83 -18.66
N ASP A 475 16.49 -19.01 -19.30
CA ASP A 475 16.69 -17.57 -19.35
C ASP A 475 16.55 -16.94 -17.96
N THR A 476 15.57 -17.40 -17.18
CA THR A 476 15.36 -16.95 -15.80
C THR A 476 16.56 -17.31 -14.91
N THR A 477 17.08 -18.53 -15.00
CA THR A 477 18.28 -18.95 -14.23
C THR A 477 19.52 -18.15 -14.61
N ARG A 478 19.71 -17.83 -15.88
CA ARG A 478 20.81 -16.94 -16.33
C ARG A 478 20.71 -15.55 -15.71
N LEU A 479 19.50 -14.98 -15.66
CA LEU A 479 19.26 -13.67 -15.02
C LEU A 479 19.54 -13.73 -13.52
N PHE A 480 19.09 -14.78 -12.83
CA PHE A 480 19.40 -14.96 -11.40
C PHE A 480 20.90 -15.13 -11.14
N PHE A 481 21.60 -15.88 -12.00
CA PHE A 481 23.05 -16.04 -11.88
C PHE A 481 23.78 -14.71 -12.11
N ALA A 482 23.42 -13.96 -13.15
CA ALA A 482 23.97 -12.64 -13.41
C ALA A 482 23.70 -11.66 -12.25
N GLY A 483 22.47 -11.65 -11.73
CA GLY A 483 22.10 -10.84 -10.57
C GLY A 483 22.84 -11.24 -9.30
N GLY A 484 23.00 -12.54 -9.06
CA GLY A 484 23.79 -13.08 -7.95
C GLY A 484 25.25 -12.66 -8.02
N LEU A 485 25.87 -12.78 -9.20
CA LEU A 485 27.25 -12.29 -9.42
C LEU A 485 27.36 -10.79 -9.17
N THR A 486 26.43 -9.99 -9.69
CA THR A 486 26.39 -8.54 -9.45
C THR A 486 26.27 -8.25 -7.95
N GLY A 487 25.36 -8.94 -7.25
CA GLY A 487 25.20 -8.81 -5.81
C GLY A 487 26.48 -9.14 -5.04
N CYS A 488 27.15 -10.25 -5.38
CA CYS A 488 28.43 -10.63 -4.77
C CYS A 488 29.54 -9.60 -5.03
N MET A 489 29.63 -9.07 -6.25
CA MET A 489 30.59 -8.01 -6.59
C MET A 489 30.34 -6.74 -5.79
N VAL A 490 29.08 -6.29 -5.72
CA VAL A 490 28.69 -5.11 -4.96
C VAL A 490 28.93 -5.30 -3.46
N TRP A 491 28.61 -6.48 -2.92
CA TRP A 491 28.90 -6.83 -1.54
C TRP A 491 30.40 -6.85 -1.26
N GLY A 492 31.20 -7.47 -2.13
CA GLY A 492 32.66 -7.49 -1.99
C GLY A 492 33.29 -6.10 -2.04
N LEU A 493 32.79 -5.22 -2.91
CA LEU A 493 33.19 -3.82 -2.96
C LEU A 493 32.78 -3.05 -1.69
N SER A 494 31.61 -3.36 -1.11
CA SER A 494 31.15 -2.71 0.12
C SER A 494 31.99 -3.05 1.35
N ILE A 495 32.63 -4.21 1.39
CA ILE A 495 33.55 -4.60 2.48
C ILE A 495 34.89 -3.88 2.34
N GLY A 496 35.36 -3.58 1.11
CA GLY A 496 36.65 -2.94 0.83
C GLY A 496 36.61 -1.41 0.83
N VAL A 497 35.43 -0.80 0.88
CA VAL A 497 35.25 0.65 0.89
C VAL A 497 34.73 1.05 2.27
N ASP A 498 35.62 1.60 3.12
CA ASP A 498 35.16 2.45 4.22
C ASP A 498 34.34 3.58 3.58
N TRP A 499 33.03 3.56 3.79
CA TRP A 499 32.11 4.57 3.24
C TRP A 499 32.27 5.91 3.99
N PRO A 500 33.19 6.81 3.58
CA PRO A 500 33.42 8.07 4.28
C PRO A 500 32.27 9.08 4.10
N LEU A 501 31.38 8.84 3.12
CA LEU A 501 30.28 9.77 2.82
C LEU A 501 29.09 9.71 3.80
N GLY A 502 28.89 8.60 4.51
CA GLY A 502 27.86 8.48 5.54
C GLY A 502 28.22 9.11 6.87
N LEU A 503 29.49 9.04 7.25
CA LEU A 503 29.98 9.56 8.55
C LEU A 503 30.16 11.08 8.57
N SER A 504 30.48 11.73 7.46
CA SER A 504 30.68 13.17 7.42
C SER A 504 29.39 13.99 7.56
N LEU A 505 28.23 13.44 7.17
CA LEU A 505 26.91 14.08 7.38
C LEU A 505 26.34 13.82 8.78
N ILE A 506 26.76 12.73 9.44
CA ILE A 506 26.32 12.39 10.81
C ILE A 506 27.09 13.20 11.85
N HIS A 507 28.37 13.53 11.62
CA HIS A 507 29.19 14.31 12.55
C HIS A 507 28.87 15.81 12.60
N ILE A 508 28.07 16.35 11.70
CA ILE A 508 27.67 17.77 11.73
C ILE A 508 26.59 18.05 12.80
N SER A 509 25.98 17.03 13.39
CA SER A 509 24.86 17.18 14.35
C SER A 509 25.18 16.81 15.81
N GLU A 510 26.42 16.45 16.17
CA GLU A 510 26.79 16.30 17.59
C GLU A 510 27.19 17.67 18.16
N PRO A 511 26.41 18.20 19.14
CA PRO A 511 26.91 19.36 19.90
C PRO A 511 28.09 18.90 20.75
N THR A 512 29.25 19.49 20.50
CA THR A 512 30.44 19.38 21.37
C THR A 512 30.03 19.59 22.82
N ARG A 513 30.14 18.54 23.65
CA ARG A 513 30.01 18.67 25.10
C ARG A 513 31.17 19.53 25.58
N PRO A 514 30.91 20.62 26.33
CA PRO A 514 31.99 21.28 27.08
C PRO A 514 32.40 20.34 28.22
N TYR A 515 33.70 20.26 28.45
CA TYR A 515 34.33 19.57 29.58
C TYR A 515 33.87 20.16 30.91
#